data_13ea15009aee945311337f50a744ebd1
#
_entry.id   13ea15009aee945311337f50a744ebd1
#
_cell.length_a   1.000
_cell.length_b   1.000
_cell.length_c   1.000
_cell.angle_alpha   90.00
_cell.angle_beta   90.00
_cell.angle_gamma   90.00
#
_symmetry.space_group_name_H-M   'P 1'
#
loop_
_entity.id
_entity.type
_entity.pdbx_description
1 polymer ?
#
loop_
_entity_poly.entity_id
_entity_poly.type
_entity_poly.pdbx_seq_one_letter_code
_entity_poly.pdbx_strand_id
1 'polypeptide(L)'
;KVVDIYHTLSEYTNNIDVYDPWANADKVDHEYGISIKTQSPNEKYDAVILAVAHNEFKDIDFSAIRTTNSVLYDVKGVLSRDIIDARL
;
A
#
# COMPACT_ATOMS: atom_id res chain seq x y z
N LYS A 1 6.17 8.77 -7.64
CA LYS A 1 5.52 7.56 -8.19
C LYS A 1 4.38 7.03 -7.32
N VAL A 2 4.60 6.99 -6.00
CA VAL A 2 3.52 6.60 -5.09
C VAL A 2 2.38 7.60 -5.17
N VAL A 3 2.68 8.87 -5.28
CA VAL A 3 1.68 9.93 -5.44
C VAL A 3 0.88 9.72 -6.73
N ASP A 4 1.54 9.33 -7.81
CA ASP A 4 0.87 9.06 -9.09
C ASP A 4 -0.06 7.86 -8.98
N ILE A 5 0.38 6.79 -8.30
CA ILE A 5 -0.46 5.62 -8.06
C ILE A 5 -1.69 6.02 -7.23
N TYR A 6 -1.49 6.82 -6.19
CA TYR A 6 -2.60 7.29 -5.36
C TYR A 6 -3.62 8.09 -6.16
N HIS A 7 -3.16 9.02 -6.99
CA HIS A 7 -4.06 9.84 -7.80
C HIS A 7 -4.83 9.01 -8.82
N THR A 8 -4.17 8.03 -9.44
CA THR A 8 -4.85 7.14 -10.37
C THR A 8 -5.93 6.31 -9.67
N LEU A 9 -5.62 5.77 -8.50
CA LEU A 9 -6.60 5.00 -7.73
C LEU A 9 -7.76 5.86 -7.25
N SER A 10 -7.50 7.12 -6.91
CA SER A 10 -8.55 8.02 -6.40
C SER A 10 -9.62 8.34 -7.45
N GLU A 11 -9.36 8.08 -8.72
CA GLU A 11 -10.36 8.20 -9.77
C GLU A 11 -11.41 7.07 -9.70
N TYR A 12 -11.10 5.98 -8.99
CA TYR A 12 -11.97 4.80 -8.91
C TYR A 12 -12.56 4.58 -7.53
N THR A 13 -11.92 5.08 -6.47
CA THR A 13 -12.39 4.87 -5.11
C THR A 13 -11.93 5.98 -4.18
N ASN A 14 -12.72 6.27 -3.15
CA ASN A 14 -12.36 7.19 -2.08
C ASN A 14 -11.74 6.46 -0.87
N ASN A 15 -11.73 5.14 -0.88
CA ASN A 15 -11.31 4.32 0.26
C ASN A 15 -9.87 3.85 0.06
N ILE A 16 -8.92 4.79 0.11
CA ILE A 16 -7.50 4.50 -0.08
C ILE A 16 -6.76 4.84 1.21
N ASP A 17 -6.08 3.84 1.77
CA ASP A 17 -5.15 4.02 2.88
C ASP A 17 -3.73 3.88 2.36
N VAL A 18 -2.86 4.80 2.74
CA VAL A 18 -1.44 4.76 2.41
C VAL A 18 -0.66 4.53 3.70
N TYR A 19 0.17 3.50 3.70
CA TYR A 19 1.04 3.18 4.83
C TYR A 19 2.49 3.36 4.42
N ASP A 20 3.21 4.19 5.17
CA ASP A 20 4.65 4.37 4.99
C ASP A 20 5.28 4.75 6.34
N PRO A 21 6.01 3.82 6.97
CA PRO A 21 6.61 4.10 8.28
C PRO A 21 7.76 5.10 8.22
N TRP A 22 8.27 5.37 7.04
CA TRP A 22 9.42 6.26 6.83
C TRP A 22 9.02 7.68 6.44
N ALA A 23 7.78 7.89 6.00
CA ALA A 23 7.34 9.17 5.49
C ALA A 23 7.14 10.19 6.62
N ASN A 24 7.40 11.45 6.30
CA ASN A 24 6.93 12.55 7.12
C ASN A 24 5.47 12.82 6.76
N ALA A 25 4.55 12.29 7.56
CA ALA A 25 3.13 12.34 7.26
C ALA A 25 2.60 13.77 7.15
N ASP A 26 3.06 14.67 8.02
CA ASP A 26 2.61 16.07 8.00
C ASP A 26 3.06 16.78 6.71
N LYS A 27 4.28 16.53 6.28
CA LYS A 27 4.83 17.13 5.07
C LYS A 27 4.09 16.63 3.82
N VAL A 28 3.80 15.36 3.76
CA VAL A 28 3.08 14.77 2.62
C VAL A 28 1.65 15.29 2.56
N ASP A 29 0.97 15.39 3.71
CA ASP A 29 -0.36 15.96 3.78
C ASP A 29 -0.36 17.42 3.31
N HIS A 30 0.63 18.20 3.74
CA HIS A 30 0.73 19.60 3.38
C HIS A 30 0.99 19.79 1.87
N GLU A 31 1.87 18.99 1.28
CA GLU A 31 2.25 19.14 -0.12
C GLU A 31 1.25 18.51 -1.10
N TYR A 32 0.66 17.37 -0.73
CA TYR A 32 -0.12 16.56 -1.66
C TYR A 32 -1.57 16.34 -1.21
N GLY A 33 -1.91 16.68 0.01
CA GLY A 33 -3.24 16.42 0.55
C GLY A 33 -3.51 14.94 0.80
N ILE A 34 -2.47 14.13 1.00
CA ILE A 34 -2.58 12.70 1.22
C ILE A 34 -2.31 12.39 2.69
N SER A 35 -3.27 11.73 3.36
CA SER A 35 -3.09 11.25 4.72
C SER A 35 -2.31 9.94 4.72
N ILE A 36 -1.11 9.95 5.27
CA ILE A 36 -0.27 8.76 5.37
C ILE A 36 -0.29 8.22 6.78
N LYS A 37 -0.51 6.91 6.90
CA LYS A 37 -0.43 6.20 8.17
C LYS A 37 0.99 5.69 8.37
N THR A 38 1.54 5.92 9.54
CA THR A 38 2.89 5.47 9.88
C THR A 38 2.90 4.18 10.69
N GLN A 39 1.73 3.71 11.11
CA GLN A 39 1.58 2.44 11.81
C GLN A 39 1.01 1.38 10.88
N SER A 40 1.37 0.13 11.14
CA SER A 40 0.94 -0.99 10.30
C SER A 40 -0.58 -1.05 10.19
N PRO A 41 -1.12 -1.33 8.99
CA PRO A 41 -2.57 -1.44 8.80
C PRO A 41 -3.16 -2.55 9.67
N ASN A 42 -4.38 -2.33 10.16
CA ASN A 42 -5.09 -3.31 10.98
C ASN A 42 -6.47 -3.64 10.42
N GLU A 43 -6.78 -3.21 9.22
CA GLU A 43 -8.02 -3.51 8.54
C GLU A 43 -7.75 -4.45 7.37
N LYS A 44 -8.83 -4.99 6.78
CA LYS A 44 -8.74 -5.83 5.59
C LYS A 44 -9.11 -5.03 4.35
N TYR A 45 -8.35 -5.23 3.29
CA TYR A 45 -8.49 -4.49 2.04
C TYR A 45 -8.77 -5.43 0.87
N ASP A 46 -9.52 -4.94 -0.10
CA ASP A 46 -9.80 -5.67 -1.34
C ASP A 46 -8.65 -5.62 -2.33
N ALA A 47 -7.77 -4.64 -2.18
CA ALA A 47 -6.55 -4.55 -2.97
C ALA A 47 -5.42 -4.00 -2.11
N VAL A 48 -4.25 -4.60 -2.23
CA VAL A 48 -3.03 -4.16 -1.55
C VAL A 48 -1.96 -3.97 -2.61
N ILE A 49 -1.33 -2.80 -2.60
CA ILE A 49 -0.28 -2.47 -3.56
C ILE A 49 1.01 -2.18 -2.81
N LEU A 50 2.04 -2.98 -3.07
CA LEU A 50 3.38 -2.73 -2.55
C LEU A 50 4.16 -1.91 -3.57
N ALA A 51 4.28 -0.61 -3.30
CA ALA A 51 4.84 0.35 -4.25
C ALA A 51 6.32 0.65 -4.00
N VAL A 52 6.81 0.41 -2.79
CA VAL A 52 8.21 0.62 -2.42
C VAL A 52 8.72 -0.55 -1.59
N ALA A 53 10.04 -0.78 -1.62
CA ALA A 53 10.65 -1.96 -1.01
C ALA A 53 11.31 -1.63 0.34
N HIS A 54 10.53 -1.19 1.32
CA HIS A 54 11.04 -1.02 2.68
C HIS A 54 11.16 -2.38 3.38
N ASN A 55 12.19 -2.55 4.20
CA ASN A 55 12.39 -3.79 4.93
C ASN A 55 11.23 -4.14 5.86
N GLU A 56 10.61 -3.13 6.45
CA GLU A 56 9.46 -3.32 7.35
C GLU A 56 8.29 -4.01 6.65
N PHE A 57 8.17 -3.84 5.33
CA PHE A 57 7.08 -4.44 4.59
C PHE A 57 7.23 -5.96 4.44
N LYS A 58 8.44 -6.49 4.60
CA LYS A 58 8.67 -7.94 4.56
C LYS A 58 8.11 -8.65 5.77
N ASP A 59 7.94 -7.92 6.88
CA ASP A 59 7.41 -8.47 8.13
C ASP A 59 5.90 -8.35 8.24
N ILE A 60 5.24 -7.74 7.26
CA ILE A 60 3.78 -7.61 7.25
C ILE A 60 3.15 -8.97 6.91
N ASP A 61 2.17 -9.37 7.73
CA ASP A 61 1.31 -10.50 7.38
C ASP A 61 0.25 -10.02 6.39
N PHE A 62 0.55 -10.19 5.11
CA PHE A 62 -0.35 -9.73 4.06
C PHE A 62 -1.70 -10.43 4.07
N SER A 63 -1.75 -11.68 4.55
CA SER A 63 -3.03 -12.39 4.65
C SER A 63 -3.96 -11.77 5.69
N ALA A 64 -3.40 -11.13 6.71
CA ALA A 64 -4.20 -10.48 7.76
C ALA A 64 -4.84 -9.17 7.30
N ILE A 65 -4.34 -8.55 6.23
CA ILE A 65 -4.84 -7.27 5.73
C ILE A 65 -5.56 -7.41 4.38
N ARG A 66 -5.90 -8.64 3.98
CA ARG A 66 -6.57 -8.92 2.72
C ARG A 66 -7.92 -9.58 2.96
N THR A 67 -8.92 -9.18 2.17
CA THR A 67 -10.18 -9.93 2.09
C THR A 67 -9.98 -11.20 1.26
N THR A 68 -10.98 -12.10 1.28
CA THR A 68 -10.90 -13.39 0.60
C THR A 68 -10.67 -13.25 -0.92
N ASN A 69 -11.30 -12.27 -1.54
CA ASN A 69 -11.22 -12.05 -2.98
C ASN A 69 -10.34 -10.86 -3.36
N SER A 70 -9.36 -10.56 -2.52
CA SER A 70 -8.47 -9.42 -2.73
C SER A 70 -7.38 -9.70 -3.75
N VAL A 71 -6.74 -8.63 -4.20
CA VAL A 71 -5.58 -8.67 -5.08
C VAL A 71 -4.37 -8.08 -4.33
N LEU A 72 -3.23 -8.76 -4.40
CA LEU A 72 -1.95 -8.23 -3.91
C LEU A 72 -1.03 -8.01 -5.11
N TYR A 73 -0.73 -6.75 -5.38
CA TYR A 73 0.11 -6.35 -6.50
C TYR A 73 1.45 -5.84 -5.98
N ASP A 74 2.53 -6.48 -6.42
CA ASP A 74 3.89 -6.15 -5.99
C ASP A 74 4.63 -5.40 -7.11
N VAL A 75 4.62 -4.07 -7.03
CA VAL A 75 5.26 -3.23 -8.04
C VAL A 75 6.78 -3.43 -8.07
N LYS A 76 7.38 -3.71 -6.91
CA LYS A 76 8.83 -3.83 -6.78
C LYS A 76 9.37 -5.24 -6.98
N GLY A 77 8.50 -6.25 -6.97
CA GLY A 77 8.91 -7.63 -7.18
C GLY A 77 9.74 -8.21 -6.04
N VAL A 78 9.48 -7.79 -4.80
CA VAL A 78 10.26 -8.23 -3.62
C VAL A 78 9.59 -9.31 -2.80
N LEU A 79 8.30 -9.55 -3.04
CA LEU A 79 7.55 -10.58 -2.32
C LEU A 79 7.64 -11.93 -3.02
N SER A 80 7.39 -12.99 -2.26
CA SER A 80 7.31 -14.33 -2.82
C SER A 80 6.15 -14.42 -3.82
N ARG A 81 6.37 -15.11 -4.94
CA ARG A 81 5.32 -15.32 -5.94
C ARG A 81 4.14 -16.11 -5.40
N ASP A 82 4.35 -16.85 -4.31
CA ASP A 82 3.29 -17.66 -3.70
C ASP A 82 2.18 -16.82 -3.10
N ILE A 83 2.47 -15.57 -2.72
CA ILE A 83 1.50 -14.73 -2.02
C ILE A 83 0.98 -13.58 -2.87
N ILE A 84 1.60 -13.27 -4.00
CA ILE A 84 1.18 -12.16 -4.85
C ILE A 84 0.26 -12.64 -5.97
N ASP A 85 -0.62 -11.75 -6.43
CA ASP A 85 -1.50 -12.01 -7.57
C ASP A 85 -0.92 -11.45 -8.86
N ALA A 86 -0.17 -10.36 -8.76
CA ALA A 86 0.49 -9.75 -9.91
C ALA A 86 1.73 -8.98 -9.48
N ARG A 87 2.63 -8.77 -10.40
CA ARG A 87 3.80 -7.92 -10.20
C ARG A 87 4.25 -7.34 -11.53
N LEU A 88 5.00 -6.25 -11.41
CA LEU A 88 5.49 -5.57 -12.59
C LEU A 88 6.65 -6.32 -13.26
#